data_379c2ba301c6b42b3471b24f79bf0696
#
_entry.id   379c2ba301c6b42b3471b24f79bf0696
#
_cell.length_a   1.000
_cell.length_b   1.000
_cell.length_c   1.000
_cell.angle_alpha   90.00
_cell.angle_beta   90.00
_cell.angle_gamma   90.00
#
_symmetry.space_group_name_H-M   'P 1'
#
loop_
_entity.id
_entity.type
_entity.pdbx_description
1 polymer ?
#
loop_
_entity_poly.entity_id
_entity_poly.type
_entity_poly.pdbx_seq_one_letter_code
_entity_poly.pdbx_strand_id
1 'polypeptide(L)'
;MKKINWKFWRRLVYWLVIAVLAVIAGITAISVLEIPNGIRLYTVQSGSMAPSIRAGSIVMIRPFDKYQKGDVITFKAERDRLIKSPKYTTTHRVDEVKKDKDDEVEYITKGDANKTPDSESVKKDLVLGKAILAVPLLGFPISFAKTQVGLIVLIVIPATLIIYSEALNIKKEVVRIAQSKKKKNEEKTN
;
A
#
# COMPACT_ATOMS: atom_id res chain seq x y z
N MET A 1 -2.58 40.26 -17.58
CA MET A 1 -2.17 39.14 -16.69
C MET A 1 -3.40 38.65 -15.92
N LYS A 2 -3.88 37.42 -16.16
CA LYS A 2 -5.03 36.84 -15.45
C LYS A 2 -4.65 36.64 -13.97
N LYS A 3 -5.38 37.29 -13.07
CA LYS A 3 -5.19 37.10 -11.61
C LYS A 3 -5.46 35.63 -11.29
N ILE A 4 -4.44 34.91 -10.86
CA ILE A 4 -4.56 33.52 -10.41
C ILE A 4 -5.54 33.49 -9.23
N ASN A 5 -6.62 32.74 -9.38
CA ASN A 5 -7.63 32.62 -8.31
C ASN A 5 -7.09 31.72 -7.20
N TRP A 6 -6.36 32.30 -6.26
CA TRP A 6 -5.72 31.62 -5.15
C TRP A 6 -6.68 30.78 -4.30
N LYS A 7 -7.95 31.21 -4.19
CA LYS A 7 -8.99 30.45 -3.48
C LYS A 7 -9.33 29.14 -4.19
N PHE A 8 -9.37 29.15 -5.52
CA PHE A 8 -9.61 27.96 -6.33
C PHE A 8 -8.47 26.96 -6.19
N TRP A 9 -7.21 27.43 -6.34
CA TRP A 9 -6.03 26.58 -6.20
C TRP A 9 -5.91 25.96 -4.81
N ARG A 10 -6.21 26.70 -3.77
CA ARG A 10 -6.20 26.20 -2.39
C ARG A 10 -7.25 25.09 -2.18
N ARG A 11 -8.46 25.23 -2.72
CA ARG A 11 -9.50 24.19 -2.68
C ARG A 11 -9.07 22.95 -3.47
N LEU A 12 -8.49 23.13 -4.65
CA LEU A 12 -8.02 22.03 -5.48
C LEU A 12 -6.94 21.21 -4.74
N VAL A 13 -5.94 21.87 -4.17
CA VAL A 13 -4.87 21.22 -3.40
C VAL A 13 -5.47 20.48 -2.19
N TYR A 14 -6.39 21.10 -1.47
CA TYR A 14 -7.06 20.50 -0.31
C TYR A 14 -7.76 19.17 -0.69
N TRP A 15 -8.58 19.19 -1.73
CA TRP A 15 -9.28 18.00 -2.20
C TRP A 15 -8.34 16.94 -2.77
N LEU A 16 -7.26 17.36 -3.43
CA LEU A 16 -6.24 16.45 -3.94
C LEU A 16 -5.50 15.75 -2.77
N VAL A 17 -5.15 16.45 -1.73
CA VAL A 17 -4.53 15.87 -0.51
C VAL A 17 -5.49 14.87 0.13
N ILE A 18 -6.76 15.23 0.30
CA ILE A 18 -7.76 14.30 0.86
C ILE A 18 -7.91 13.05 -0.01
N ALA A 19 -7.97 13.20 -1.33
CA ALA A 19 -8.07 12.07 -2.25
C ALA A 19 -6.86 11.14 -2.14
N VAL A 20 -5.64 11.69 -2.10
CA VAL A 20 -4.41 10.91 -1.91
C VAL A 20 -4.41 10.18 -0.57
N LEU A 21 -4.79 10.86 0.52
CA LEU A 21 -4.88 10.24 1.84
C LEU A 21 -5.93 9.12 1.87
N ALA A 22 -7.09 9.32 1.24
CA ALA A 22 -8.14 8.31 1.13
C ALA A 22 -7.67 7.08 0.34
N VAL A 23 -6.94 7.28 -0.75
CA VAL A 23 -6.34 6.19 -1.53
C VAL A 23 -5.31 5.41 -0.71
N ILE A 24 -4.41 6.11 -0.01
CA ILE A 24 -3.40 5.47 0.84
C ILE A 24 -4.08 4.68 1.98
N ALA A 25 -5.07 5.28 2.64
CA ALA A 25 -5.84 4.63 3.70
C ALA A 25 -6.60 3.40 3.16
N GLY A 26 -7.22 3.50 1.99
CA GLY A 26 -7.90 2.40 1.33
C GLY A 26 -6.96 1.23 1.02
N ILE A 27 -5.79 1.51 0.43
CA ILE A 27 -4.80 0.47 0.11
C ILE A 27 -4.24 -0.17 1.38
N THR A 28 -3.97 0.62 2.43
CA THR A 28 -3.51 0.08 3.71
C THR A 28 -4.59 -0.76 4.39
N ALA A 29 -5.83 -0.35 4.38
CA ALA A 29 -6.96 -1.13 4.90
C ALA A 29 -7.10 -2.47 4.15
N ILE A 30 -7.06 -2.45 2.81
CA ILE A 30 -7.11 -3.66 1.98
C ILE A 30 -5.91 -4.59 2.25
N SER A 31 -4.73 -4.04 2.57
CA SER A 31 -3.53 -4.83 2.88
C SER A 31 -3.60 -5.51 4.25
N VAL A 32 -4.43 -5.01 5.17
CA VAL A 32 -4.63 -5.56 6.52
C VAL A 32 -5.84 -6.48 6.59
N LEU A 33 -6.90 -6.16 5.83
CA LEU A 33 -8.09 -6.99 5.74
C LEU A 33 -7.79 -8.23 4.89
N GLU A 34 -8.03 -9.40 5.44
CA GLU A 34 -8.07 -10.63 4.65
C GLU A 34 -9.29 -10.56 3.73
N ILE A 35 -9.04 -10.27 2.45
CA ILE A 35 -10.11 -10.19 1.45
C ILE A 35 -10.71 -11.60 1.28
N PRO A 36 -12.04 -11.73 1.27
CA PRO A 36 -12.69 -12.99 0.93
C PRO A 36 -12.09 -13.56 -0.36
N ASN A 37 -11.90 -14.87 -0.42
CA ASN A 37 -11.20 -15.63 -1.48
C ASN A 37 -9.66 -15.57 -1.41
N GLY A 38 -9.07 -15.17 -0.28
CA GLY A 38 -7.64 -15.30 -0.04
C GLY A 38 -6.75 -14.38 -0.88
N ILE A 39 -7.29 -13.32 -1.52
CA ILE A 39 -6.49 -12.33 -2.25
C ILE A 39 -5.66 -11.54 -1.24
N ARG A 40 -4.35 -11.45 -1.50
CA ARG A 40 -3.40 -10.71 -0.66
C ARG A 40 -2.51 -9.83 -1.50
N LEU A 41 -2.07 -8.72 -0.91
CA LEU A 41 -1.18 -7.76 -1.55
C LEU A 41 0.19 -7.79 -0.87
N TYR A 42 1.23 -7.98 -1.66
CA TYR A 42 2.62 -7.95 -1.20
C TYR A 42 3.44 -6.90 -1.94
N THR A 43 4.33 -6.25 -1.21
CA THR A 43 5.29 -5.31 -1.81
C THR A 43 6.58 -6.04 -2.13
N VAL A 44 7.02 -5.96 -3.37
CA VAL A 44 8.28 -6.54 -3.84
C VAL A 44 9.44 -5.65 -3.45
N GLN A 45 10.35 -6.17 -2.63
CA GLN A 45 11.49 -5.40 -2.13
C GLN A 45 12.79 -5.68 -2.89
N SER A 46 12.90 -6.82 -3.58
CA SER A 46 14.09 -7.24 -4.30
C SER A 46 13.92 -7.18 -5.81
N GLY A 47 15.03 -7.23 -6.54
CA GLY A 47 15.04 -7.27 -8.01
C GLY A 47 15.08 -8.66 -8.60
N SER A 48 14.93 -9.73 -7.82
CA SER A 48 15.08 -11.12 -8.29
C SER A 48 14.09 -11.51 -9.41
N MET A 49 12.96 -10.81 -9.50
CA MET A 49 11.95 -11.02 -10.54
C MET A 49 12.03 -10.02 -11.70
N ALA A 50 13.05 -9.20 -11.76
CA ALA A 50 13.26 -8.31 -12.91
C ALA A 50 13.57 -9.11 -14.19
N PRO A 51 13.11 -8.63 -15.37
CA PRO A 51 12.33 -7.42 -15.61
C PRO A 51 10.83 -7.56 -15.39
N SER A 52 10.30 -8.77 -15.22
CA SER A 52 8.86 -9.06 -15.16
C SER A 52 8.18 -8.35 -13.99
N ILE A 53 8.78 -8.40 -12.81
CA ILE A 53 8.31 -7.70 -11.61
C ILE A 53 9.49 -6.98 -10.99
N ARG A 54 9.45 -5.66 -11.01
CA ARG A 54 10.54 -4.82 -10.49
C ARG A 54 10.38 -4.58 -9.00
N ALA A 55 11.48 -4.34 -8.30
CA ALA A 55 11.45 -3.83 -6.93
C ALA A 55 10.57 -2.57 -6.84
N GLY A 56 9.84 -2.42 -5.74
CA GLY A 56 8.85 -1.35 -5.58
C GLY A 56 7.50 -1.61 -6.27
N SER A 57 7.27 -2.82 -6.81
CA SER A 57 5.95 -3.23 -7.30
C SER A 57 5.08 -3.73 -6.14
N ILE A 58 3.76 -3.65 -6.32
CA ILE A 58 2.79 -4.41 -5.54
C ILE A 58 2.36 -5.61 -6.38
N VAL A 59 2.38 -6.78 -5.76
CA VAL A 59 1.89 -8.02 -6.34
C VAL A 59 0.61 -8.43 -5.63
N MET A 60 -0.45 -8.62 -6.40
CA MET A 60 -1.69 -9.22 -5.95
C MET A 60 -1.61 -10.72 -6.18
N ILE A 61 -1.77 -11.49 -5.12
CA ILE A 61 -1.77 -12.95 -5.20
C ILE A 61 -3.14 -13.52 -4.84
N ARG A 62 -3.43 -14.71 -5.37
CA ARG A 62 -4.59 -15.51 -5.01
C ARG A 62 -4.16 -16.96 -4.84
N PRO A 63 -4.65 -17.69 -3.83
CA PRO A 63 -4.40 -19.12 -3.68
C PRO A 63 -5.11 -19.92 -4.78
N PHE A 64 -4.47 -20.99 -5.23
CA PHE A 64 -5.00 -21.99 -6.16
C PHE A 64 -4.67 -23.38 -5.65
N ASP A 65 -5.43 -24.36 -6.07
CA ASP A 65 -5.21 -25.77 -5.65
C ASP A 65 -3.95 -26.36 -6.26
N LYS A 66 -3.56 -25.91 -7.46
CA LYS A 66 -2.40 -26.39 -8.18
C LYS A 66 -1.68 -25.24 -8.87
N TYR A 67 -0.36 -25.34 -8.91
CA TYR A 67 0.50 -24.41 -9.64
C TYR A 67 1.28 -25.18 -10.69
N GLN A 68 1.60 -24.51 -11.81
CA GLN A 68 2.25 -25.12 -12.96
C GLN A 68 3.57 -24.41 -13.26
N LYS A 69 4.43 -25.06 -14.03
CA LYS A 69 5.66 -24.42 -14.57
C LYS A 69 5.30 -23.13 -15.28
N GLY A 70 6.04 -22.07 -14.96
CA GLY A 70 5.82 -20.71 -15.46
C GLY A 70 4.96 -19.83 -14.56
N ASP A 71 4.20 -20.38 -13.60
CA ASP A 71 3.44 -19.60 -12.65
C ASP A 71 4.36 -18.82 -11.71
N VAL A 72 4.05 -17.56 -11.46
CA VAL A 72 4.75 -16.77 -10.44
C VAL A 72 4.01 -16.98 -9.11
N ILE A 73 4.70 -17.57 -8.14
CA ILE A 73 4.12 -17.87 -6.83
C ILE A 73 4.82 -17.08 -5.73
N THR A 74 4.04 -16.70 -4.72
CA THR A 74 4.57 -16.12 -3.47
C THR A 74 4.45 -17.16 -2.39
N PHE A 75 5.53 -17.41 -1.67
CA PHE A 75 5.64 -18.46 -0.66
C PHE A 75 6.43 -18.01 0.55
N LYS A 76 6.30 -18.73 1.66
CA LYS A 76 7.14 -18.58 2.85
C LYS A 76 8.36 -19.46 2.72
N ALA A 77 9.54 -18.94 3.00
CA ALA A 77 10.73 -19.78 3.09
C ALA A 77 10.58 -20.76 4.27
N GLU A 78 11.03 -22.00 4.11
CA GLU A 78 10.93 -23.03 5.16
C GLU A 78 11.66 -22.62 6.44
N ARG A 79 12.75 -21.88 6.29
CA ARG A 79 13.52 -21.27 7.39
C ARG A 79 12.68 -20.35 8.28
N ASP A 80 11.63 -19.73 7.74
CA ASP A 80 10.74 -18.82 8.47
C ASP A 80 9.68 -19.56 9.30
N ARG A 81 9.46 -20.85 9.06
CA ARG A 81 8.61 -21.71 9.90
C ARG A 81 9.08 -21.75 11.35
N LEU A 82 10.40 -21.80 11.56
CA LEU A 82 11.02 -21.87 12.88
C LEU A 82 10.93 -20.53 13.62
N ILE A 83 10.85 -19.41 12.93
CA ILE A 83 10.91 -18.05 13.52
C ILE A 83 9.53 -17.47 13.80
N LYS A 84 8.42 -18.14 13.44
CA LYS A 84 7.02 -17.64 13.58
C LYS A 84 6.81 -16.21 13.08
N SER A 85 7.72 -15.69 12.25
CA SER A 85 7.65 -14.33 11.72
C SER A 85 7.07 -14.37 10.32
N PRO A 86 5.88 -13.81 10.07
CA PRO A 86 5.29 -13.75 8.73
C PRO A 86 6.03 -12.75 7.82
N LYS A 87 7.22 -12.31 8.19
CA LYS A 87 7.87 -11.11 7.66
C LYS A 87 8.58 -11.32 6.33
N TYR A 88 8.92 -12.56 5.97
CA TYR A 88 9.71 -12.81 4.76
C TYR A 88 8.97 -13.76 3.82
N THR A 89 8.43 -13.18 2.77
CA THR A 89 7.86 -13.95 1.66
C THR A 89 8.71 -13.75 0.43
N THR A 90 8.92 -14.80 -0.33
CA THR A 90 9.63 -14.78 -1.60
C THR A 90 8.61 -14.93 -2.74
N THR A 91 8.83 -14.19 -3.82
CA THR A 91 7.99 -14.31 -5.04
C THR A 91 8.92 -14.69 -6.17
N HIS A 92 8.80 -15.93 -6.66
CA HIS A 92 9.59 -16.46 -7.76
C HIS A 92 8.70 -17.24 -8.74
N ARG A 93 9.25 -17.57 -9.89
CA ARG A 93 8.57 -18.35 -10.92
C ARG A 93 8.82 -19.85 -10.70
N VAL A 94 7.80 -20.65 -10.87
CA VAL A 94 7.91 -22.11 -10.88
C VAL A 94 8.70 -22.53 -12.12
N ASP A 95 9.88 -23.08 -11.91
CA ASP A 95 10.72 -23.64 -12.96
C ASP A 95 10.41 -25.10 -13.23
N GLU A 96 10.16 -25.87 -12.15
CA GLU A 96 9.82 -27.29 -12.23
C GLU A 96 8.83 -27.66 -11.14
N VAL A 97 7.96 -28.64 -11.43
CA VAL A 97 7.06 -29.25 -10.44
C VAL A 97 7.55 -30.68 -10.22
N LYS A 98 7.86 -31.01 -8.98
CA LYS A 98 8.31 -32.33 -8.56
C LYS A 98 7.34 -32.96 -7.57
N LYS A 99 7.49 -34.26 -7.38
CA LYS A 99 6.87 -35.00 -6.30
C LYS A 99 7.97 -35.48 -5.37
N ASP A 100 7.75 -35.30 -4.07
CA ASP A 100 8.62 -35.83 -3.03
C ASP A 100 8.42 -37.35 -2.88
N LYS A 101 9.22 -37.98 -2.01
CA LYS A 101 9.17 -39.41 -1.68
C LYS A 101 7.79 -39.87 -1.16
N ASP A 102 7.05 -38.96 -0.57
CA ASP A 102 5.71 -39.17 -0.02
C ASP A 102 4.59 -38.80 -1.03
N ASP A 103 4.92 -38.68 -2.34
CA ASP A 103 4.03 -38.25 -3.45
C ASP A 103 3.46 -36.84 -3.27
N GLU A 104 4.02 -36.05 -2.34
CA GLU A 104 3.65 -34.64 -2.14
C GLU A 104 4.25 -33.75 -3.21
N VAL A 105 3.47 -32.74 -3.64
CA VAL A 105 3.88 -31.82 -4.70
C VAL A 105 4.81 -30.76 -4.12
N GLU A 106 5.99 -30.64 -4.72
CA GLU A 106 6.98 -29.60 -4.46
C GLU A 106 7.28 -28.78 -5.72
N TYR A 107 7.59 -27.51 -5.50
CA TYR A 107 7.90 -26.57 -6.59
C TYR A 107 9.36 -26.14 -6.49
N ILE A 108 10.11 -26.35 -7.58
CA ILE A 108 11.41 -25.69 -7.74
C ILE A 108 11.14 -24.33 -8.35
N THR A 109 11.59 -23.29 -7.66
CA THR A 109 11.36 -21.90 -8.06
C THR A 109 12.64 -21.25 -8.53
N LYS A 110 12.50 -20.18 -9.33
CA LYS A 110 13.60 -19.37 -9.84
C LYS A 110 13.17 -17.92 -10.00
N GLY A 111 13.98 -17.00 -9.53
CA GLY A 111 13.80 -15.58 -9.85
C GLY A 111 14.12 -15.32 -11.32
N ASP A 112 13.33 -14.49 -11.99
CA ASP A 112 13.53 -14.18 -13.42
C ASP A 112 14.90 -13.55 -13.72
N ALA A 113 15.48 -12.82 -12.74
CA ALA A 113 16.83 -12.26 -12.85
C ALA A 113 17.94 -13.24 -12.41
N ASN A 114 17.61 -14.37 -11.82
CA ASN A 114 18.59 -15.31 -11.30
C ASN A 114 19.11 -16.22 -12.42
N LYS A 115 20.38 -16.62 -12.35
CA LYS A 115 20.97 -17.58 -13.30
C LYS A 115 20.58 -19.02 -13.00
N THR A 116 20.45 -19.37 -11.73
CA THR A 116 20.17 -20.73 -11.24
C THR A 116 18.84 -20.77 -10.51
N PRO A 117 18.15 -21.92 -10.49
CA PRO A 117 17.02 -22.15 -9.60
C PRO A 117 17.39 -21.98 -8.13
N ASP A 118 16.38 -21.79 -7.31
CA ASP A 118 16.56 -21.73 -5.86
C ASP A 118 17.05 -23.10 -5.34
N SER A 119 17.87 -23.08 -4.29
CA SER A 119 18.50 -24.30 -3.74
C SER A 119 17.50 -25.17 -2.98
N GLU A 120 16.41 -24.61 -2.50
CA GLU A 120 15.40 -25.30 -1.72
C GLU A 120 14.10 -25.41 -2.53
N SER A 121 13.48 -26.59 -2.51
CA SER A 121 12.15 -26.77 -3.07
C SER A 121 11.08 -26.19 -2.11
N VAL A 122 9.98 -25.76 -2.69
CA VAL A 122 8.85 -25.15 -1.96
C VAL A 122 7.72 -26.14 -1.86
N LYS A 123 7.37 -26.57 -0.64
CA LYS A 123 6.22 -27.41 -0.40
C LYS A 123 4.91 -26.66 -0.67
N LYS A 124 3.89 -27.36 -1.14
CA LYS A 124 2.60 -26.77 -1.49
C LYS A 124 1.98 -25.95 -0.35
N ASP A 125 2.10 -26.40 0.89
CA ASP A 125 1.55 -25.74 2.09
C ASP A 125 2.24 -24.42 2.43
N LEU A 126 3.45 -24.19 1.92
CA LEU A 126 4.19 -22.92 2.06
C LEU A 126 3.77 -21.87 1.03
N VAL A 127 3.07 -22.28 -0.05
CA VAL A 127 2.65 -21.36 -1.10
C VAL A 127 1.44 -20.57 -0.63
N LEU A 128 1.58 -19.25 -0.63
CA LEU A 128 0.53 -18.31 -0.26
C LEU A 128 -0.43 -18.02 -1.41
N GLY A 129 0.07 -18.12 -2.65
CA GLY A 129 -0.74 -17.91 -3.84
C GLY A 129 0.09 -17.58 -5.09
N LYS A 130 -0.61 -17.56 -6.24
CA LYS A 130 -0.08 -17.17 -7.54
C LYS A 130 -0.30 -15.68 -7.76
N ALA A 131 0.69 -14.99 -8.29
CA ALA A 131 0.61 -13.62 -8.74
C ALA A 131 -0.36 -13.51 -9.92
N ILE A 132 -1.42 -12.74 -9.73
CA ILE A 132 -2.45 -12.49 -10.75
C ILE A 132 -2.32 -11.10 -11.37
N LEU A 133 -1.71 -10.16 -10.62
CA LEU A 133 -1.46 -8.81 -11.08
C LEU A 133 -0.22 -8.26 -10.39
N ALA A 134 0.61 -7.55 -11.13
CA ALA A 134 1.74 -6.79 -10.59
C ALA A 134 1.64 -5.34 -11.06
N VAL A 135 1.65 -4.39 -10.12
CA VAL A 135 1.58 -2.96 -10.43
C VAL A 135 2.91 -2.34 -10.02
N PRO A 136 3.70 -1.85 -10.99
CA PRO A 136 5.00 -1.27 -10.72
C PRO A 136 4.89 0.06 -9.96
N LEU A 137 5.92 0.40 -9.20
CA LEU A 137 6.13 1.66 -8.48
C LEU A 137 5.17 1.93 -7.31
N LEU A 138 3.99 1.33 -7.24
CA LEU A 138 3.03 1.57 -6.15
C LEU A 138 3.50 1.05 -4.79
N GLY A 139 4.46 0.15 -4.77
CA GLY A 139 5.06 -0.37 -3.55
C GLY A 139 5.90 0.66 -2.78
N PHE A 140 6.55 1.60 -3.47
CA PHE A 140 7.38 2.62 -2.82
C PHE A 140 6.58 3.56 -1.91
N PRO A 141 5.52 4.24 -2.38
CA PRO A 141 4.69 5.09 -1.51
C PRO A 141 4.09 4.32 -0.34
N ILE A 142 3.66 3.08 -0.56
CA ILE A 142 3.04 2.26 0.49
C ILE A 142 4.09 1.80 1.51
N SER A 143 5.26 1.36 1.05
CA SER A 143 6.35 1.01 1.95
C SER A 143 6.80 2.22 2.77
N PHE A 144 6.91 3.40 2.15
CA PHE A 144 7.23 4.64 2.84
C PHE A 144 6.14 5.00 3.86
N ALA A 145 4.85 4.92 3.51
CA ALA A 145 3.73 5.18 4.41
C ALA A 145 3.71 4.27 5.65
N LYS A 146 4.25 3.05 5.54
CA LYS A 146 4.37 2.10 6.66
C LYS A 146 5.54 2.42 7.60
N THR A 147 6.45 3.32 7.21
CA THR A 147 7.52 3.80 8.10
C THR A 147 7.01 4.84 9.07
N GLN A 148 7.66 4.98 10.23
CA GLN A 148 7.33 6.02 11.20
C GLN A 148 7.43 7.43 10.60
N VAL A 149 8.48 7.68 9.81
CA VAL A 149 8.67 8.95 9.10
C VAL A 149 7.59 9.18 8.05
N GLY A 150 7.27 8.15 7.27
CA GLY A 150 6.22 8.22 6.24
C GLY A 150 4.85 8.53 6.84
N LEU A 151 4.50 7.91 7.97
CA LEU A 151 3.26 8.18 8.69
C LEU A 151 3.20 9.65 9.15
N ILE A 152 4.28 10.16 9.72
CA ILE A 152 4.36 11.57 10.15
C ILE A 152 4.20 12.51 8.94
N VAL A 153 4.97 12.28 7.88
CA VAL A 153 4.99 13.17 6.70
C VAL A 153 3.67 13.12 5.92
N LEU A 154 3.11 11.92 5.74
CA LEU A 154 1.94 11.74 4.88
C LEU A 154 0.60 11.93 5.61
N ILE A 155 0.56 11.73 6.92
CA ILE A 155 -0.68 11.79 7.70
C ILE A 155 -0.64 12.91 8.71
N VAL A 156 0.33 12.93 9.62
CA VAL A 156 0.33 13.87 10.75
C VAL A 156 0.50 15.31 10.28
N ILE A 157 1.47 15.58 9.42
CA ILE A 157 1.71 16.94 8.93
C ILE A 157 0.51 17.51 8.17
N PRO A 158 -0.05 16.83 7.14
CA PRO A 158 -1.22 17.34 6.42
C PRO A 158 -2.45 17.49 7.33
N ALA A 159 -2.71 16.53 8.22
CA ALA A 159 -3.82 16.61 9.17
C ALA A 159 -3.69 17.84 10.10
N THR A 160 -2.50 18.07 10.64
CA THR A 160 -2.21 19.23 11.49
C THR A 160 -2.44 20.55 10.74
N LEU A 161 -1.98 20.64 9.49
CA LEU A 161 -2.18 21.84 8.66
C LEU A 161 -3.68 22.08 8.37
N ILE A 162 -4.45 21.02 8.12
CA ILE A 162 -5.90 21.11 7.93
C ILE A 162 -6.58 21.60 9.20
N ILE A 163 -6.30 20.99 10.34
CA ILE A 163 -6.87 21.36 11.63
C ILE A 163 -6.53 22.83 11.95
N TYR A 164 -5.26 23.22 11.77
CA TYR A 164 -4.82 24.60 12.00
C TYR A 164 -5.58 25.57 11.08
N SER A 165 -5.72 25.27 9.80
CA SER A 165 -6.44 26.12 8.85
C SER A 165 -7.91 26.28 9.21
N GLU A 166 -8.56 25.20 9.68
CA GLU A 166 -9.96 25.25 10.14
C GLU A 166 -10.12 26.03 11.43
N ALA A 167 -9.21 25.88 12.39
CA ALA A 167 -9.21 26.68 13.62
C ALA A 167 -9.13 28.18 13.33
N LEU A 168 -8.30 28.57 12.37
CA LEU A 168 -8.21 29.99 11.92
C LEU A 168 -9.51 30.46 11.23
N ASN A 169 -10.16 29.60 10.46
CA ASN A 169 -11.44 29.93 9.81
C ASN A 169 -12.54 30.12 10.83
N ILE A 170 -12.66 29.23 11.81
CA ILE A 170 -13.62 29.33 12.93
C ILE A 170 -13.38 30.63 13.70
N LYS A 171 -12.13 30.95 14.08
CA LYS A 171 -11.78 32.20 14.76
C LYS A 171 -12.27 33.43 13.98
N LYS A 172 -12.02 33.47 12.67
CA LYS A 172 -12.46 34.58 11.80
C LYS A 172 -13.99 34.73 11.78
N GLU A 173 -14.71 33.60 11.68
CA GLU A 173 -16.17 33.61 11.64
C GLU A 173 -16.79 34.04 12.97
N VAL A 174 -16.22 33.57 14.10
CA VAL A 174 -16.65 34.01 15.44
C VAL A 174 -16.47 35.53 15.61
N VAL A 175 -15.31 36.07 15.21
CA VAL A 175 -15.05 37.53 15.27
C VAL A 175 -16.05 38.30 14.39
N ARG A 176 -16.33 37.79 13.17
CA ARG A 176 -17.30 38.39 12.25
C ARG A 176 -18.70 38.44 12.83
N ILE A 177 -19.14 37.32 13.44
CA ILE A 177 -20.46 37.25 14.10
C ILE A 177 -20.55 38.22 15.30
N ALA A 178 -19.48 38.29 16.09
CA ALA A 178 -19.42 39.20 17.23
C ALA A 178 -19.52 40.69 16.80
N GLN A 179 -18.77 41.05 15.73
CA GLN A 179 -18.82 42.42 15.16
C GLN A 179 -20.18 42.74 14.56
N SER A 180 -20.84 41.80 13.86
CA SER A 180 -22.14 42.02 13.28
C SER A 180 -23.23 42.19 14.36
N LYS A 181 -23.17 41.43 15.47
CA LYS A 181 -24.05 41.60 16.62
C LYS A 181 -23.87 42.97 17.29
N LYS A 182 -22.60 43.44 17.43
CA LYS A 182 -22.33 44.76 18.03
C LYS A 182 -22.91 45.88 17.17
N LYS A 183 -22.72 45.88 15.85
CA LYS A 183 -23.33 46.84 14.94
C LYS A 183 -24.87 46.87 15.04
N LYS A 184 -25.50 45.70 15.04
CA LYS A 184 -26.96 45.58 15.12
C LYS A 184 -27.53 46.08 16.45
N ASN A 185 -26.78 46.01 17.55
CA ASN A 185 -27.18 46.57 18.81
C ASN A 185 -27.02 48.11 18.88
N GLU A 186 -25.96 48.65 18.25
CA GLU A 186 -25.74 50.10 18.15
C GLU A 186 -26.85 50.78 17.28
N GLU A 187 -27.29 50.13 16.20
CA GLU A 187 -28.41 50.61 15.35
C GLU A 187 -29.76 50.55 16.03
N LYS A 188 -29.95 49.75 17.09
CA LYS A 188 -31.21 49.71 17.84
C LYS A 188 -31.29 50.67 18.99
N THR A 189 -30.18 51.30 19.37
CA THR A 189 -30.10 52.20 20.56
C THR A 189 -30.06 53.67 20.14
N ASN A 190 -30.00 53.98 18.85
CA ASN A 190 -30.21 55.30 18.24
C ASN A 190 -31.58 55.34 17.56
#